data_e393d53c94b5de157d28fe83e940effd
#
_entry.id   e393d53c94b5de157d28fe83e940effd
#
_cell.length_a   1.000
_cell.length_b   1.000
_cell.length_c   1.000
_cell.angle_alpha   90.00
_cell.angle_beta   90.00
_cell.angle_gamma   90.00
#
_symmetry.space_group_name_H-M   'P 1'
#
loop_
_entity.id
_entity.type
_entity.pdbx_description
1 polymer ?
#
loop_
_entity_poly.entity_id
_entity_poly.type
_entity_poly.pdbx_seq_one_letter_code
_entity_poly.pdbx_strand_id
1 'polypeptide(L)'
;MDSGNIGFVLLCAAFVFVMTPGLAMFYGGLVRKKNVVNTMMTSIFIIGVGIVMWVLFGYSLSFAPSGNAFIGDFRWLGLEGVSLTEGYTDDASIPNMVFSAFQMMFAVITPALITGAVAGRMKFKSIFVFTIFWSLIVYYPLAHMVWGQGGLLGADGIGALDFAGGDVVHISSGVSALVLCILLGKRHDYEHSIYRIHNIPTVVLGASLLMFGWFGFNAGSALAADGLAAHAFMTTGVSAAAAMLSWMFCDIIKNKKPTLIGASTGMVAGLVGITPGAGFVPMWAAVIIGLTTSPVCYIMISYGKKKFGFDDALDAFSCHGTGGIWGGLLTGVFSCTAINSSAGNGLVYGEFAQFGAQAAGIGITIVIAVVGTLICYGITRLLTGKIRVDLRDELMGLDVSQHGESAYPSFNGLDN
;
A
#
# COMPACT_ATOMS: atom_id res chain seq x y z
N MET A 1 -22.40 -6.11 -20.03
CA MET A 1 -21.87 -4.81 -19.62
C MET A 1 -22.97 -3.97 -18.98
N ASP A 2 -22.69 -3.40 -17.80
CA ASP A 2 -23.64 -2.58 -17.04
C ASP A 2 -23.09 -1.16 -16.88
N SER A 3 -23.86 -0.14 -17.28
CA SER A 3 -23.41 1.27 -17.26
C SER A 3 -23.26 1.81 -15.84
N GLY A 4 -24.05 1.32 -14.87
CA GLY A 4 -23.92 1.67 -13.45
C GLY A 4 -22.62 1.15 -12.87
N ASN A 5 -22.27 -0.11 -13.16
CA ASN A 5 -21.01 -0.73 -12.73
C ASN A 5 -19.81 -0.04 -13.37
N ILE A 6 -19.87 0.30 -14.66
CA ILE A 6 -18.82 1.07 -15.35
C ILE A 6 -18.58 2.42 -14.66
N GLY A 7 -19.66 3.19 -14.43
CA GLY A 7 -19.59 4.48 -13.77
C GLY A 7 -19.05 4.38 -12.34
N PHE A 8 -19.51 3.38 -11.57
CA PHE A 8 -19.06 3.11 -10.22
C PHE A 8 -17.55 2.79 -10.16
N VAL A 9 -17.08 1.86 -10.99
CA VAL A 9 -15.67 1.43 -10.96
C VAL A 9 -14.74 2.55 -11.44
N LEU A 10 -15.12 3.34 -12.46
CA LEU A 10 -14.34 4.52 -12.87
C LEU A 10 -14.29 5.60 -11.77
N LEU A 11 -15.39 5.84 -11.06
CA LEU A 11 -15.41 6.73 -9.91
C LEU A 11 -14.51 6.22 -8.78
N CYS A 12 -14.56 4.91 -8.48
CA CYS A 12 -13.67 4.27 -7.51
C CYS A 12 -12.20 4.39 -7.94
N ALA A 13 -11.87 4.22 -9.22
CA ALA A 13 -10.53 4.45 -9.75
C ALA A 13 -10.05 5.88 -9.49
N ALA A 14 -10.90 6.89 -9.71
CA ALA A 14 -10.58 8.27 -9.40
C ALA A 14 -10.37 8.50 -7.89
N PHE A 15 -11.11 7.83 -7.02
CA PHE A 15 -10.89 7.88 -5.57
C PHE A 15 -9.55 7.27 -5.18
N VAL A 16 -9.19 6.12 -5.74
CA VAL A 16 -7.87 5.50 -5.50
C VAL A 16 -6.74 6.39 -6.01
N PHE A 17 -6.90 7.06 -7.16
CA PHE A 17 -5.92 8.04 -7.64
C PHE A 17 -5.61 9.11 -6.59
N VAL A 18 -6.61 9.64 -5.92
CA VAL A 18 -6.45 10.67 -4.87
C VAL A 18 -5.59 10.18 -3.70
N MET A 19 -5.49 8.86 -3.49
CA MET A 19 -4.67 8.31 -2.40
C MET A 19 -3.17 8.59 -2.59
N THR A 20 -2.65 8.62 -3.81
CA THR A 20 -1.21 8.88 -4.03
C THR A 20 -0.81 10.32 -3.65
N PRO A 21 -1.49 11.40 -4.09
CA PRO A 21 -1.25 12.73 -3.54
C PRO A 21 -1.62 12.84 -2.05
N GLY A 22 -2.62 12.10 -1.57
CA GLY A 22 -2.93 11.98 -0.13
C GLY A 22 -1.76 11.41 0.66
N LEU A 23 -1.11 10.36 0.15
CA LEU A 23 0.10 9.79 0.74
C LEU A 23 1.26 10.80 0.75
N ALA A 24 1.44 11.55 -0.34
CA ALA A 24 2.44 12.62 -0.42
C ALA A 24 2.23 13.64 0.70
N MET A 25 0.99 14.05 0.98
CA MET A 25 0.65 14.94 2.09
C MET A 25 0.88 14.28 3.45
N PHE A 26 0.44 13.03 3.62
CA PHE A 26 0.62 12.29 4.87
C PHE A 26 2.10 12.15 5.23
N TYR A 27 2.92 11.64 4.30
CA TYR A 27 4.36 11.49 4.49
C TYR A 27 5.08 12.83 4.57
N GLY A 28 4.69 13.78 3.71
CA GLY A 28 5.24 15.13 3.71
C GLY A 28 5.03 15.86 5.04
N GLY A 29 3.88 15.69 5.68
CA GLY A 29 3.59 16.24 7.00
C GLY A 29 4.39 15.59 8.13
N LEU A 30 4.69 14.29 8.02
CA LEU A 30 5.41 13.52 9.03
C LEU A 30 6.93 13.76 9.02
N VAL A 31 7.54 14.07 7.87
CA VAL A 31 8.99 14.27 7.78
C VAL A 31 9.45 15.58 8.40
N ARG A 32 10.76 15.77 8.51
CA ARG A 32 11.38 17.04 8.90
C ARG A 32 11.19 18.09 7.81
N LYS A 33 11.05 19.36 8.22
CA LYS A 33 10.87 20.52 7.33
C LYS A 33 11.82 20.54 6.12
N LYS A 34 13.04 20.10 6.26
CA LYS A 34 14.10 20.09 5.22
C LYS A 34 14.02 18.95 4.21
N ASN A 35 13.01 18.06 4.33
CA ASN A 35 12.81 16.89 3.48
C ASN A 35 11.37 16.79 2.93
N VAL A 36 10.58 17.86 3.01
CA VAL A 36 9.16 17.85 2.63
C VAL A 36 8.99 17.72 1.13
N VAL A 37 9.66 18.59 0.36
CA VAL A 37 9.61 18.58 -1.11
C VAL A 37 10.09 17.24 -1.64
N ASN A 38 11.25 16.77 -1.17
CA ASN A 38 11.78 15.48 -1.58
C ASN A 38 10.82 14.33 -1.30
N THR A 39 10.24 14.29 -0.09
CA THR A 39 9.31 13.23 0.30
C THR A 39 8.02 13.27 -0.53
N MET A 40 7.46 14.45 -0.77
CA MET A 40 6.28 14.60 -1.63
C MET A 40 6.61 14.22 -3.08
N MET A 41 7.75 14.70 -3.60
CA MET A 41 8.21 14.38 -4.96
C MET A 41 8.37 12.87 -5.15
N THR A 42 8.89 12.13 -4.15
CA THR A 42 9.03 10.67 -4.25
C THR A 42 7.70 9.91 -4.34
N SER A 43 6.59 10.50 -3.94
CA SER A 43 5.25 9.94 -4.17
C SER A 43 4.65 10.42 -5.48
N ILE A 44 4.79 11.71 -5.80
CA ILE A 44 4.15 12.33 -6.97
C ILE A 44 4.75 11.82 -8.29
N PHE A 45 6.08 11.69 -8.41
CA PHE A 45 6.68 11.21 -9.66
C PHE A 45 6.26 9.77 -10.01
N ILE A 46 5.92 8.96 -8.99
CA ILE A 46 5.46 7.59 -9.18
C ILE A 46 4.14 7.55 -9.93
N ILE A 47 3.29 8.58 -9.84
CA ILE A 47 2.07 8.69 -10.65
C ILE A 47 2.43 8.62 -12.14
N GLY A 48 3.39 9.44 -12.58
CA GLY A 48 3.81 9.44 -13.98
C GLY A 48 4.45 8.13 -14.41
N VAL A 49 5.42 7.64 -13.64
CA VAL A 49 6.12 6.38 -13.94
C VAL A 49 5.15 5.20 -13.90
N GLY A 50 4.32 5.10 -12.86
CA GLY A 50 3.39 3.99 -12.69
C GLY A 50 2.35 3.90 -13.81
N ILE A 51 1.75 5.04 -14.21
CA ILE A 51 0.77 5.08 -15.31
C ILE A 51 1.43 4.67 -16.63
N VAL A 52 2.58 5.26 -16.96
CA VAL A 52 3.28 4.95 -18.23
C VAL A 52 3.71 3.48 -18.26
N MET A 53 4.31 2.98 -17.18
CA MET A 53 4.71 1.57 -17.10
C MET A 53 3.52 0.62 -17.15
N TRP A 54 2.39 0.99 -16.52
CA TRP A 54 1.17 0.19 -16.58
C TRP A 54 0.67 0.00 -18.00
N VAL A 55 0.59 1.10 -18.75
CA VAL A 55 0.18 1.06 -20.17
C VAL A 55 1.16 0.23 -21.01
N LEU A 56 2.46 0.46 -20.84
CA LEU A 56 3.46 -0.20 -21.68
C LEU A 56 3.59 -1.70 -21.41
N PHE A 57 3.59 -2.11 -20.13
CA PHE A 57 3.92 -3.49 -19.72
C PHE A 57 3.02 -4.01 -18.61
N GLY A 58 2.66 -3.17 -17.65
CA GLY A 58 2.17 -3.57 -16.34
C GLY A 58 0.84 -4.32 -16.42
N TYR A 59 -0.11 -3.83 -17.21
CA TYR A 59 -1.38 -4.52 -17.37
C TYR A 59 -1.21 -5.91 -17.99
N SER A 60 -0.42 -6.01 -19.04
CA SER A 60 -0.13 -7.29 -19.71
C SER A 60 0.52 -8.30 -18.77
N LEU A 61 1.57 -7.88 -18.05
CA LEU A 61 2.29 -8.74 -17.13
C LEU A 61 1.47 -9.15 -15.89
N SER A 62 0.51 -8.33 -15.49
CA SER A 62 -0.35 -8.61 -14.33
C SER A 62 -1.58 -9.44 -14.68
N PHE A 63 -2.19 -9.22 -15.85
CA PHE A 63 -3.54 -9.74 -16.12
C PHE A 63 -3.71 -10.50 -17.42
N ALA A 64 -2.73 -10.48 -18.33
CA ALA A 64 -2.87 -11.28 -19.55
C ALA A 64 -2.92 -12.79 -19.20
N PRO A 65 -3.91 -13.55 -19.75
CA PRO A 65 -4.09 -14.96 -19.45
C PRO A 65 -3.00 -15.79 -20.16
N SER A 66 -1.84 -15.93 -19.52
CA SER A 66 -0.66 -16.58 -20.07
C SER A 66 -0.65 -18.10 -19.92
N GLY A 67 -1.51 -18.66 -19.08
CA GLY A 67 -1.43 -20.04 -18.61
C GLY A 67 -0.24 -20.29 -17.65
N ASN A 68 0.45 -19.24 -17.21
CA ASN A 68 1.53 -19.28 -16.23
C ASN A 68 1.00 -18.78 -14.89
N ALA A 69 1.28 -19.51 -13.82
CA ALA A 69 0.78 -19.17 -12.47
C ALA A 69 1.50 -17.97 -11.81
N PHE A 70 2.58 -17.46 -12.40
CA PHE A 70 3.45 -16.45 -11.78
C PHE A 70 3.38 -15.07 -12.43
N ILE A 71 3.12 -15.00 -13.75
CA ILE A 71 3.15 -13.74 -14.50
C ILE A 71 2.32 -13.86 -15.78
N GLY A 72 1.68 -12.76 -16.20
CA GLY A 72 1.03 -12.65 -17.49
C GLY A 72 2.01 -12.68 -18.67
N ASP A 73 1.48 -12.65 -19.88
CA ASP A 73 2.27 -12.60 -21.12
C ASP A 73 2.32 -11.18 -21.73
N PHE A 74 2.77 -11.06 -22.98
CA PHE A 74 2.97 -9.79 -23.66
C PHE A 74 1.84 -9.43 -24.64
N ARG A 75 0.69 -10.11 -24.62
CA ARG A 75 -0.39 -9.91 -25.62
C ARG A 75 -1.07 -8.55 -25.53
N TRP A 76 -1.02 -7.89 -24.38
CA TRP A 76 -1.65 -6.58 -24.12
C TRP A 76 -0.62 -5.45 -23.89
N LEU A 77 0.59 -5.58 -24.45
CA LEU A 77 1.55 -4.49 -24.40
C LEU A 77 0.99 -3.22 -25.04
N GLY A 78 1.17 -2.07 -24.37
CA GLY A 78 0.59 -0.79 -24.83
C GLY A 78 -0.93 -0.74 -24.69
N LEU A 79 -1.57 -1.66 -23.98
CA LEU A 79 -3.01 -1.92 -23.92
C LEU A 79 -3.61 -2.31 -25.29
N GLU A 80 -2.79 -2.70 -26.26
CA GLU A 80 -3.26 -3.16 -27.55
C GLU A 80 -4.08 -4.45 -27.36
N GLY A 81 -5.25 -4.54 -27.99
CA GLY A 81 -6.15 -5.69 -27.86
C GLY A 81 -6.94 -5.75 -26.55
N VAL A 82 -6.79 -4.80 -25.62
CA VAL A 82 -7.64 -4.69 -24.43
C VAL A 82 -9.02 -4.19 -24.83
N SER A 83 -10.06 -5.00 -24.62
CA SER A 83 -11.40 -4.72 -25.13
C SER A 83 -12.06 -3.54 -24.42
N LEU A 84 -12.77 -2.73 -25.21
CA LEU A 84 -13.63 -1.63 -24.74
C LEU A 84 -15.07 -2.09 -24.48
N THR A 85 -15.43 -3.31 -24.89
CA THR A 85 -16.81 -3.82 -24.86
C THR A 85 -16.94 -5.19 -24.23
N GLU A 86 -15.85 -5.94 -24.05
CA GLU A 86 -15.83 -7.25 -23.42
C GLU A 86 -15.11 -7.17 -22.07
N GLY A 87 -15.49 -8.01 -21.13
CA GLY A 87 -14.90 -8.06 -19.79
C GLY A 87 -13.53 -8.73 -19.74
N TYR A 88 -12.89 -8.61 -18.59
CA TYR A 88 -11.67 -9.38 -18.25
C TYR A 88 -11.97 -10.87 -18.11
N THR A 89 -13.16 -11.22 -17.57
CA THR A 89 -13.73 -12.56 -17.50
C THR A 89 -15.06 -12.58 -18.24
N ASP A 90 -15.54 -13.77 -18.62
CA ASP A 90 -16.78 -13.92 -19.41
C ASP A 90 -18.02 -13.41 -18.67
N ASP A 91 -18.03 -13.48 -17.32
CA ASP A 91 -19.10 -13.03 -16.44
C ASP A 91 -18.94 -11.58 -15.97
N ALA A 92 -17.88 -10.89 -16.38
CA ALA A 92 -17.63 -9.52 -15.96
C ALA A 92 -18.70 -8.54 -16.44
N SER A 93 -19.13 -7.64 -15.55
CA SER A 93 -20.14 -6.60 -15.85
C SER A 93 -19.53 -5.30 -16.39
N ILE A 94 -18.21 -5.18 -16.38
CA ILE A 94 -17.43 -4.01 -16.84
C ILE A 94 -16.45 -4.40 -17.94
N PRO A 95 -16.18 -3.49 -18.92
CA PRO A 95 -15.16 -3.72 -19.94
C PRO A 95 -13.78 -3.94 -19.37
N ASN A 96 -12.94 -4.72 -20.06
CA ASN A 96 -11.57 -4.99 -19.69
C ASN A 96 -10.73 -3.70 -19.55
N MET A 97 -10.98 -2.67 -20.37
CA MET A 97 -10.34 -1.37 -20.25
C MET A 97 -10.70 -0.66 -18.93
N VAL A 98 -11.95 -0.79 -18.45
CA VAL A 98 -12.38 -0.21 -17.15
C VAL A 98 -11.70 -0.96 -16.00
N PHE A 99 -11.62 -2.28 -16.08
CA PHE A 99 -10.86 -3.10 -15.13
C PHE A 99 -9.37 -2.68 -15.10
N SER A 100 -8.74 -2.52 -16.27
CA SER A 100 -7.35 -2.04 -16.38
C SER A 100 -7.18 -0.65 -15.75
N ALA A 101 -8.10 0.28 -15.98
CA ALA A 101 -8.04 1.63 -15.40
C ALA A 101 -8.12 1.61 -13.86
N PHE A 102 -8.95 0.74 -13.29
CA PHE A 102 -9.04 0.56 -11.84
C PHE A 102 -7.76 -0.04 -11.27
N GLN A 103 -7.28 -1.14 -11.84
CA GLN A 103 -6.06 -1.84 -11.40
C GLN A 103 -4.79 -0.98 -11.57
N MET A 104 -4.76 -0.07 -12.54
CA MET A 104 -3.68 0.91 -12.72
C MET A 104 -3.45 1.73 -11.44
N MET A 105 -4.49 2.13 -10.73
CA MET A 105 -4.38 2.95 -9.54
C MET A 105 -3.68 2.22 -8.40
N PHE A 106 -3.85 0.90 -8.31
CA PHE A 106 -3.14 0.04 -7.35
C PHE A 106 -1.65 -0.08 -7.70
N ALA A 107 -1.33 -0.22 -8.98
CA ALA A 107 0.05 -0.25 -9.47
C ALA A 107 0.79 1.08 -9.21
N VAL A 108 0.07 2.20 -9.17
CA VAL A 108 0.62 3.53 -8.86
C VAL A 108 0.87 3.70 -7.37
N ILE A 109 -0.12 3.41 -6.52
CA ILE A 109 0.00 3.69 -5.07
C ILE A 109 1.00 2.75 -4.38
N THR A 110 1.09 1.49 -4.80
CA THR A 110 1.85 0.46 -4.08
C THR A 110 3.34 0.79 -3.94
N PRO A 111 4.11 1.12 -4.99
CA PRO A 111 5.51 1.49 -4.83
C PRO A 111 5.70 2.81 -4.06
N ALA A 112 4.71 3.71 -4.06
CA ALA A 112 4.78 4.94 -3.30
C ALA A 112 4.80 4.69 -1.78
N LEU A 113 4.17 3.63 -1.29
CA LEU A 113 4.19 3.25 0.13
C LEU A 113 5.62 2.95 0.63
N ILE A 114 6.48 2.35 -0.22
CA ILE A 114 7.86 1.99 0.14
C ILE A 114 8.69 3.23 0.49
N THR A 115 8.42 4.36 -0.17
CA THR A 115 9.22 5.59 -0.04
C THR A 115 9.26 6.13 1.38
N GLY A 116 8.21 5.86 2.18
CA GLY A 116 8.13 6.25 3.57
C GLY A 116 9.28 5.70 4.44
N ALA A 117 9.70 4.47 4.20
CA ALA A 117 10.76 3.84 4.99
C ALA A 117 12.15 4.45 4.76
N VAL A 118 12.39 5.04 3.60
CA VAL A 118 13.70 5.54 3.15
C VAL A 118 13.81 7.07 3.14
N ALA A 119 12.76 7.75 3.60
CA ALA A 119 12.66 9.20 3.60
C ALA A 119 13.87 9.85 4.29
N GLY A 120 14.40 10.89 3.65
CA GLY A 120 15.51 11.70 4.15
C GLY A 120 16.91 11.10 4.00
N ARG A 121 17.09 9.93 3.33
CA ARG A 121 18.41 9.31 3.14
C ARG A 121 18.67 8.58 1.82
N MET A 122 17.66 8.31 1.01
CA MET A 122 17.82 7.70 -0.31
C MET A 122 17.86 8.77 -1.40
N LYS A 123 18.77 8.62 -2.38
CA LYS A 123 18.86 9.52 -3.53
C LYS A 123 17.62 9.41 -4.41
N PHE A 124 17.09 10.53 -4.87
CA PHE A 124 15.92 10.56 -5.74
C PHE A 124 16.11 9.71 -7.02
N LYS A 125 17.27 9.85 -7.69
CA LYS A 125 17.62 9.00 -8.85
C LYS A 125 17.52 7.50 -8.54
N SER A 126 17.92 7.10 -7.34
CA SER A 126 17.89 5.69 -6.94
C SER A 126 16.48 5.22 -6.63
N ILE A 127 15.61 6.08 -6.06
CA ILE A 127 14.19 5.77 -5.88
C ILE A 127 13.52 5.58 -7.25
N PHE A 128 13.84 6.45 -8.22
CA PHE A 128 13.30 6.36 -9.58
C PHE A 128 13.61 5.01 -10.22
N VAL A 129 14.88 4.60 -10.24
CA VAL A 129 15.30 3.32 -10.83
C VAL A 129 14.73 2.13 -10.05
N PHE A 130 14.76 2.20 -8.71
CA PHE A 130 14.20 1.17 -7.85
C PHE A 130 12.72 0.93 -8.12
N THR A 131 11.92 1.98 -8.24
CA THR A 131 10.47 1.89 -8.51
C THR A 131 10.18 1.15 -9.81
N ILE A 132 10.93 1.44 -10.88
CA ILE A 132 10.76 0.77 -12.18
C ILE A 132 10.97 -0.75 -12.03
N PHE A 133 12.11 -1.16 -11.50
CA PHE A 133 12.43 -2.58 -11.38
C PHE A 133 11.58 -3.29 -10.34
N TRP A 134 11.20 -2.62 -9.25
CA TRP A 134 10.32 -3.20 -8.24
C TRP A 134 8.92 -3.48 -8.80
N SER A 135 8.37 -2.57 -9.60
CA SER A 135 7.10 -2.80 -10.27
C SER A 135 7.16 -4.03 -11.20
N LEU A 136 8.25 -4.16 -11.99
CA LEU A 136 8.44 -5.28 -12.92
C LEU A 136 8.68 -6.63 -12.22
N ILE A 137 9.45 -6.63 -11.13
CA ILE A 137 9.95 -7.88 -10.51
C ILE A 137 9.06 -8.33 -9.34
N VAL A 138 8.41 -7.38 -8.65
CA VAL A 138 7.59 -7.70 -7.46
C VAL A 138 6.11 -7.48 -7.74
N TYR A 139 5.72 -6.25 -8.12
CA TYR A 139 4.32 -5.88 -8.15
C TYR A 139 3.52 -6.63 -9.24
N TYR A 140 3.95 -6.56 -10.51
CA TYR A 140 3.20 -7.17 -11.61
C TYR A 140 3.10 -8.69 -11.49
N PRO A 141 4.18 -9.43 -11.15
CA PRO A 141 4.06 -10.86 -10.89
C PRO A 141 3.12 -11.17 -9.73
N LEU A 142 3.21 -10.43 -8.62
CA LEU A 142 2.37 -10.70 -7.46
C LEU A 142 0.89 -10.38 -7.74
N ALA A 143 0.59 -9.31 -8.48
CA ALA A 143 -0.77 -8.99 -8.93
C ALA A 143 -1.34 -10.10 -9.82
N HIS A 144 -0.53 -10.70 -10.69
CA HIS A 144 -0.92 -11.88 -11.47
C HIS A 144 -1.20 -13.09 -10.57
N MET A 145 -0.28 -13.38 -9.66
CA MET A 145 -0.40 -14.55 -8.79
C MET A 145 -1.64 -14.51 -7.90
N VAL A 146 -2.09 -13.32 -7.49
CA VAL A 146 -3.24 -13.16 -6.58
C VAL A 146 -4.55 -12.93 -7.33
N TRP A 147 -4.55 -12.10 -8.38
CA TRP A 147 -5.76 -11.64 -9.05
C TRP A 147 -5.85 -12.03 -10.54
N GLY A 148 -4.76 -12.49 -11.13
CA GLY A 148 -4.74 -12.94 -12.52
C GLY A 148 -5.38 -14.31 -12.69
N GLN A 149 -5.92 -14.58 -13.88
CA GLN A 149 -6.48 -15.89 -14.23
C GLN A 149 -5.38 -16.97 -14.18
N GLY A 150 -5.61 -18.04 -13.45
CA GLY A 150 -4.64 -19.11 -13.23
C GLY A 150 -3.51 -18.78 -12.26
N GLY A 151 -3.63 -17.67 -11.51
CA GLY A 151 -2.61 -17.21 -10.55
C GLY A 151 -2.39 -18.19 -9.38
N LEU A 152 -1.14 -18.33 -8.95
CA LEU A 152 -0.74 -19.30 -7.93
C LEU A 152 -1.44 -19.08 -6.57
N LEU A 153 -1.66 -17.84 -6.16
CA LEU A 153 -2.14 -17.51 -4.82
C LEU A 153 -3.66 -17.36 -4.75
N GLY A 154 -4.30 -16.96 -5.86
CA GLY A 154 -5.72 -16.71 -5.94
C GLY A 154 -6.60 -17.97 -5.98
N ALA A 155 -7.84 -17.80 -6.43
CA ALA A 155 -8.87 -18.84 -6.42
C ALA A 155 -8.50 -20.10 -7.22
N ASP A 156 -7.77 -19.92 -8.32
CA ASP A 156 -7.31 -21.03 -9.19
C ASP A 156 -6.08 -21.76 -8.62
N GLY A 157 -5.44 -21.22 -7.59
CA GLY A 157 -4.22 -21.74 -6.95
C GLY A 157 -4.47 -22.25 -5.53
N ILE A 158 -3.77 -21.65 -4.55
CA ILE A 158 -3.89 -22.07 -3.14
C ILE A 158 -5.14 -21.48 -2.43
N GLY A 159 -5.89 -20.62 -3.07
CA GLY A 159 -7.14 -20.05 -2.55
C GLY A 159 -6.95 -19.01 -1.45
N ALA A 160 -5.83 -18.29 -1.43
CA ALA A 160 -5.66 -17.16 -0.54
C ALA A 160 -6.61 -16.03 -0.94
N LEU A 161 -7.29 -15.45 0.05
CA LEU A 161 -8.23 -14.34 -0.15
C LEU A 161 -7.50 -13.02 0.00
N ASP A 162 -7.56 -12.19 -1.03
CA ASP A 162 -7.07 -10.81 -1.01
C ASP A 162 -8.06 -9.93 -1.78
N PHE A 163 -9.02 -9.34 -1.06
CA PHE A 163 -10.12 -8.60 -1.66
C PHE A 163 -9.66 -7.36 -2.40
N ALA A 164 -8.70 -6.63 -1.81
CA ALA A 164 -8.29 -5.35 -2.37
C ALA A 164 -6.77 -5.05 -2.25
N GLY A 165 -5.93 -5.98 -1.80
CA GLY A 165 -4.48 -5.79 -1.81
C GLY A 165 -3.78 -5.95 -0.46
N GLY A 166 -4.26 -6.85 0.40
CA GLY A 166 -3.54 -7.24 1.61
C GLY A 166 -2.14 -7.75 1.30
N ASP A 167 -2.05 -8.73 0.42
CA ASP A 167 -0.80 -9.30 -0.09
C ASP A 167 -0.16 -8.40 -1.14
N VAL A 168 -0.92 -8.07 -2.20
CA VAL A 168 -0.40 -7.38 -3.39
C VAL A 168 0.10 -5.98 -3.08
N VAL A 169 -0.58 -5.24 -2.20
CA VAL A 169 -0.27 -3.84 -1.89
C VAL A 169 0.48 -3.71 -0.56
N HIS A 170 -0.12 -4.20 0.54
CA HIS A 170 0.37 -3.84 1.87
C HIS A 170 1.54 -4.71 2.32
N ILE A 171 1.45 -6.03 2.22
CA ILE A 171 2.54 -6.92 2.63
C ILE A 171 3.72 -6.73 1.70
N SER A 172 3.50 -6.70 0.39
CA SER A 172 4.58 -6.56 -0.60
C SER A 172 5.37 -5.26 -0.40
N SER A 173 4.69 -4.12 -0.33
CA SER A 173 5.33 -2.81 -0.14
C SER A 173 5.93 -2.65 1.26
N GLY A 174 5.22 -3.11 2.30
CA GLY A 174 5.69 -3.03 3.68
C GLY A 174 6.96 -3.85 3.93
N VAL A 175 6.99 -5.11 3.48
CA VAL A 175 8.18 -5.97 3.59
C VAL A 175 9.33 -5.43 2.74
N SER A 176 9.06 -4.94 1.53
CA SER A 176 10.07 -4.28 0.69
C SER A 176 10.64 -3.02 1.38
N ALA A 177 9.79 -2.23 2.03
CA ALA A 177 10.18 -1.09 2.83
C ALA A 177 11.13 -1.48 3.97
N LEU A 178 10.84 -2.58 4.69
CA LEU A 178 11.72 -3.11 5.74
C LEU A 178 13.08 -3.51 5.18
N VAL A 179 13.11 -4.32 4.11
CA VAL A 179 14.38 -4.76 3.49
C VAL A 179 15.20 -3.56 3.04
N LEU A 180 14.56 -2.61 2.36
CA LEU A 180 15.24 -1.43 1.83
C LEU A 180 15.78 -0.51 2.94
N CYS A 181 15.03 -0.31 4.02
CA CYS A 181 15.49 0.51 5.13
C CYS A 181 16.65 -0.14 5.90
N ILE A 182 16.69 -1.47 6.01
CA ILE A 182 17.81 -2.22 6.60
C ILE A 182 19.06 -2.07 5.74
N LEU A 183 18.95 -2.22 4.42
CA LEU A 183 20.07 -2.11 3.47
C LEU A 183 20.68 -0.70 3.43
N LEU A 184 19.85 0.33 3.58
CA LEU A 184 20.29 1.73 3.64
C LEU A 184 20.92 2.11 5.00
N GLY A 185 20.56 1.39 6.05
CA GLY A 185 20.99 1.68 7.42
C GLY A 185 20.22 2.84 8.07
N LYS A 186 20.49 3.07 9.35
CA LYS A 186 19.83 4.13 10.15
C LYS A 186 20.22 5.53 9.65
N ARG A 187 19.31 6.51 9.82
CA ARG A 187 19.61 7.93 9.64
C ARG A 187 20.74 8.34 10.61
N HIS A 188 21.57 9.27 10.20
CA HIS A 188 22.75 9.66 10.97
C HIS A 188 22.43 10.08 12.41
N ASP A 189 21.30 10.73 12.60
CA ASP A 189 20.86 11.24 13.91
C ASP A 189 19.70 10.43 14.54
N TYR A 190 19.47 9.20 14.09
CA TYR A 190 18.34 8.37 14.52
C TYR A 190 18.23 8.19 16.03
N GLU A 191 19.37 8.05 16.74
CA GLU A 191 19.43 7.84 18.20
C GLU A 191 19.75 9.12 18.98
N HIS A 192 20.10 10.22 18.31
CA HIS A 192 20.69 11.40 18.94
C HIS A 192 19.81 12.66 18.83
N SER A 193 18.73 12.63 18.08
CA SER A 193 17.85 13.80 17.93
C SER A 193 16.40 13.47 18.13
N ILE A 194 15.65 14.43 18.72
CA ILE A 194 14.19 14.37 18.75
C ILE A 194 13.69 14.59 17.32
N TYR A 195 13.09 13.56 16.72
CA TYR A 195 12.46 13.66 15.42
C TYR A 195 11.16 14.45 15.56
N ARG A 196 11.16 15.70 15.08
CA ARG A 196 9.98 16.57 15.16
C ARG A 196 9.22 16.49 13.83
N ILE A 197 7.99 16.04 13.90
CA ILE A 197 6.99 16.15 12.84
C ILE A 197 6.77 17.64 12.57
N HIS A 198 6.82 18.04 11.29
CA HIS A 198 6.83 19.48 11.03
C HIS A 198 5.43 20.07 10.83
N ASN A 199 4.43 19.29 10.35
CA ASN A 199 3.10 19.83 10.02
C ASN A 199 1.98 18.81 10.26
N ILE A 200 1.38 18.86 11.46
CA ILE A 200 0.27 17.98 11.85
C ILE A 200 -0.99 18.20 10.98
N PRO A 201 -1.43 19.45 10.66
CA PRO A 201 -2.57 19.65 9.76
C PRO A 201 -2.41 18.97 8.40
N THR A 202 -1.20 18.99 7.81
CA THR A 202 -0.91 18.30 6.54
C THR A 202 -0.99 16.77 6.70
N VAL A 203 -0.55 16.22 7.85
CA VAL A 203 -0.71 14.78 8.17
C VAL A 203 -2.19 14.39 8.19
N VAL A 204 -3.02 15.18 8.87
CA VAL A 204 -4.47 14.92 8.95
C VAL A 204 -5.14 15.03 7.59
N LEU A 205 -4.80 16.04 6.80
CA LEU A 205 -5.31 16.18 5.44
C LEU A 205 -4.95 14.95 4.59
N GLY A 206 -3.68 14.54 4.62
CA GLY A 206 -3.22 13.35 3.90
C GLY A 206 -3.93 12.08 4.34
N ALA A 207 -4.06 11.85 5.65
CA ALA A 207 -4.79 10.71 6.19
C ALA A 207 -6.28 10.70 5.79
N SER A 208 -6.92 11.89 5.75
CA SER A 208 -8.31 12.03 5.33
C SER A 208 -8.49 11.73 3.84
N LEU A 209 -7.56 12.16 2.98
CA LEU A 209 -7.56 11.84 1.56
C LEU A 209 -7.30 10.33 1.33
N LEU A 210 -6.43 9.72 2.12
CA LEU A 210 -6.23 8.26 2.10
C LEU A 210 -7.52 7.53 2.49
N MET A 211 -8.19 7.92 3.57
CA MET A 211 -9.46 7.31 3.98
C MET A 211 -10.54 7.47 2.91
N PHE A 212 -10.68 8.68 2.35
CA PHE A 212 -11.64 8.96 1.27
C PHE A 212 -11.40 8.04 0.06
N GLY A 213 -10.15 7.94 -0.39
CA GLY A 213 -9.79 7.06 -1.50
C GLY A 213 -9.97 5.58 -1.20
N TRP A 214 -9.81 5.19 0.08
CA TRP A 214 -9.93 3.78 0.48
C TRP A 214 -11.35 3.24 0.40
N PHE A 215 -12.35 4.07 0.48
CA PHE A 215 -13.72 3.66 0.17
C PHE A 215 -13.83 3.17 -1.28
N GLY A 216 -13.22 3.88 -2.23
CA GLY A 216 -13.12 3.41 -3.62
C GLY A 216 -12.17 2.23 -3.79
N PHE A 217 -11.07 2.20 -3.05
CA PHE A 217 -10.08 1.13 -3.06
C PHE A 217 -10.72 -0.23 -2.71
N ASN A 218 -11.45 -0.30 -1.60
CA ASN A 218 -12.07 -1.54 -1.14
C ASN A 218 -13.42 -1.80 -1.82
N ALA A 219 -14.35 -0.83 -1.85
CA ALA A 219 -15.65 -1.06 -2.47
C ALA A 219 -15.56 -1.28 -3.98
N GLY A 220 -14.65 -0.56 -4.66
CA GLY A 220 -14.40 -0.73 -6.09
C GLY A 220 -13.88 -2.12 -6.46
N SER A 221 -13.21 -2.82 -5.53
CA SER A 221 -12.71 -4.19 -5.74
C SER A 221 -13.83 -5.24 -5.83
N ALA A 222 -15.08 -4.89 -5.52
CA ALA A 222 -16.24 -5.70 -5.88
C ALA A 222 -16.52 -5.70 -7.39
N LEU A 223 -15.96 -4.75 -8.15
CA LEU A 223 -16.11 -4.58 -9.60
C LEU A 223 -17.55 -4.38 -10.08
N ALA A 224 -18.49 -4.17 -9.17
CA ALA A 224 -19.92 -3.93 -9.41
C ALA A 224 -20.49 -3.01 -8.33
N ALA A 225 -21.51 -2.22 -8.67
CA ALA A 225 -22.28 -1.39 -7.76
C ALA A 225 -23.40 -2.22 -7.11
N ASP A 226 -23.02 -3.15 -6.23
CA ASP A 226 -23.91 -4.16 -5.64
C ASP A 226 -23.83 -4.19 -4.10
N GLY A 227 -24.47 -5.19 -3.50
CA GLY A 227 -24.47 -5.41 -2.05
C GLY A 227 -23.08 -5.70 -1.49
N LEU A 228 -22.19 -6.34 -2.26
CA LEU A 228 -20.81 -6.63 -1.84
C LEU A 228 -19.96 -5.34 -1.79
N ALA A 229 -20.14 -4.46 -2.77
CA ALA A 229 -19.51 -3.13 -2.76
C ALA A 229 -19.97 -2.30 -1.55
N ALA A 230 -21.27 -2.29 -1.26
CA ALA A 230 -21.83 -1.60 -0.09
C ALA A 230 -21.30 -2.20 1.23
N HIS A 231 -21.17 -3.53 1.29
CA HIS A 231 -20.59 -4.22 2.44
C HIS A 231 -19.11 -3.85 2.64
N ALA A 232 -18.30 -3.90 1.58
CA ALA A 232 -16.89 -3.54 1.61
C ALA A 232 -16.67 -2.06 1.99
N PHE A 233 -17.53 -1.15 1.54
CA PHE A 233 -17.54 0.25 1.97
C PHE A 233 -17.75 0.37 3.48
N MET A 234 -18.75 -0.32 4.02
CA MET A 234 -19.08 -0.27 5.44
C MET A 234 -17.99 -0.90 6.32
N THR A 235 -17.47 -2.08 5.97
CA THR A 235 -16.39 -2.75 6.72
C THR A 235 -15.13 -1.89 6.75
N THR A 236 -14.82 -1.17 5.66
CA THR A 236 -13.71 -0.23 5.56
C THR A 236 -13.84 0.90 6.58
N GLY A 237 -14.99 1.59 6.60
CA GLY A 237 -15.25 2.68 7.53
C GLY A 237 -15.26 2.24 8.98
N VAL A 238 -15.89 1.09 9.27
CA VAL A 238 -15.98 0.52 10.61
C VAL A 238 -14.60 0.13 11.16
N SER A 239 -13.77 -0.56 10.37
CA SER A 239 -12.43 -0.95 10.80
C SER A 239 -11.53 0.27 11.03
N ALA A 240 -11.58 1.27 10.14
CA ALA A 240 -10.83 2.51 10.28
C ALA A 240 -11.20 3.25 11.58
N ALA A 241 -12.50 3.37 11.87
CA ALA A 241 -12.99 4.03 13.07
C ALA A 241 -12.60 3.27 14.35
N ALA A 242 -12.76 1.96 14.36
CA ALA A 242 -12.39 1.11 15.49
C ALA A 242 -10.89 1.17 15.77
N ALA A 243 -10.06 1.16 14.73
CA ALA A 243 -8.62 1.27 14.82
C ALA A 243 -8.15 2.65 15.30
N MET A 244 -8.78 3.72 14.84
CA MET A 244 -8.50 5.09 15.31
C MET A 244 -8.74 5.19 16.82
N LEU A 245 -9.88 4.72 17.32
CA LEU A 245 -10.21 4.73 18.74
C LEU A 245 -9.25 3.86 19.55
N SER A 246 -8.91 2.68 19.05
CA SER A 246 -7.96 1.76 19.69
C SER A 246 -6.57 2.39 19.79
N TRP A 247 -6.08 3.09 18.75
CA TRP A 247 -4.79 3.81 18.80
C TRP A 247 -4.79 4.93 19.83
N MET A 248 -5.86 5.73 19.86
CA MET A 248 -6.02 6.78 20.86
C MET A 248 -5.98 6.21 22.28
N PHE A 249 -6.57 5.03 22.49
CA PHE A 249 -6.52 4.34 23.77
C PHE A 249 -5.09 3.89 24.11
N CYS A 250 -4.33 3.35 23.15
CA CYS A 250 -2.90 3.04 23.34
C CYS A 250 -2.08 4.28 23.74
N ASP A 251 -2.34 5.42 23.09
CA ASP A 251 -1.69 6.70 23.43
C ASP A 251 -2.04 7.13 24.85
N ILE A 252 -3.29 7.03 25.28
CA ILE A 252 -3.71 7.38 26.64
C ILE A 252 -3.01 6.52 27.68
N ILE A 253 -2.90 5.21 27.44
CA ILE A 253 -2.20 4.29 28.34
C ILE A 253 -0.72 4.68 28.47
N LYS A 254 -0.04 4.90 27.34
CA LYS A 254 1.42 5.13 27.30
C LYS A 254 1.79 6.57 27.61
N ASN A 255 1.10 7.54 26.97
CA ASN A 255 1.49 8.95 26.95
C ASN A 255 0.56 9.81 27.82
N LYS A 256 -0.47 9.22 28.43
CA LYS A 256 -1.52 9.89 29.23
C LYS A 256 -2.41 10.87 28.45
N LYS A 257 -2.22 10.97 27.14
CA LYS A 257 -2.98 11.88 26.26
C LYS A 257 -3.12 11.25 24.86
N PRO A 258 -4.29 11.34 24.22
CA PRO A 258 -4.42 10.96 22.82
C PRO A 258 -3.71 12.00 21.95
N THR A 259 -3.19 11.56 20.80
CA THR A 259 -2.53 12.42 19.81
C THR A 259 -3.29 12.43 18.51
N LEU A 260 -3.31 13.55 17.81
CA LEU A 260 -3.96 13.67 16.50
C LEU A 260 -3.21 12.85 15.43
N ILE A 261 -1.88 12.77 15.56
CA ILE A 261 -1.04 11.91 14.73
C ILE A 261 -1.38 10.45 14.97
N GLY A 262 -1.49 10.04 16.25
CA GLY A 262 -1.86 8.69 16.61
C GLY A 262 -3.25 8.30 16.09
N ALA A 263 -4.24 9.19 16.23
CA ALA A 263 -5.57 8.98 15.66
C ALA A 263 -5.52 8.78 14.12
N SER A 264 -4.75 9.63 13.42
CA SER A 264 -4.58 9.52 11.95
C SER A 264 -3.85 8.24 11.54
N THR A 265 -2.79 7.85 12.26
CA THR A 265 -2.04 6.62 11.99
C THR A 265 -2.87 5.38 12.31
N GLY A 266 -3.63 5.40 13.42
CA GLY A 266 -4.53 4.32 13.78
C GLY A 266 -5.64 4.11 12.74
N MET A 267 -6.21 5.19 12.22
CA MET A 267 -7.18 5.14 11.12
C MET A 267 -6.57 4.43 9.89
N VAL A 268 -5.37 4.83 9.46
CA VAL A 268 -4.68 4.19 8.34
C VAL A 268 -4.36 2.71 8.64
N ALA A 269 -3.92 2.37 9.86
CA ALA A 269 -3.69 0.99 10.25
C ALA A 269 -4.95 0.11 10.14
N GLY A 270 -6.11 0.64 10.53
CA GLY A 270 -7.39 -0.06 10.38
C GLY A 270 -7.82 -0.27 8.92
N LEU A 271 -7.54 0.72 8.07
CA LEU A 271 -7.74 0.61 6.62
C LEU A 271 -6.87 -0.48 6.02
N VAL A 272 -5.60 -0.55 6.40
CA VAL A 272 -4.67 -1.62 5.98
C VAL A 272 -5.18 -2.98 6.45
N GLY A 273 -5.52 -3.11 7.74
CA GLY A 273 -5.92 -4.39 8.33
C GLY A 273 -7.19 -4.99 7.73
N ILE A 274 -8.16 -4.16 7.31
CA ILE A 274 -9.41 -4.65 6.70
C ILE A 274 -9.27 -4.97 5.22
N THR A 275 -8.27 -4.39 4.53
CA THR A 275 -8.15 -4.48 3.06
C THR A 275 -8.22 -5.91 2.51
N PRO A 276 -7.51 -6.92 3.04
CA PRO A 276 -7.62 -8.29 2.53
C PRO A 276 -9.00 -8.91 2.75
N GLY A 277 -9.72 -8.50 3.80
CA GLY A 277 -10.97 -9.10 4.23
C GLY A 277 -12.23 -8.28 3.95
N ALA A 278 -12.13 -7.08 3.37
CA ALA A 278 -13.23 -6.12 3.31
C ALA A 278 -14.53 -6.66 2.71
N GLY A 279 -14.44 -7.52 1.70
CA GLY A 279 -15.58 -8.19 1.07
C GLY A 279 -15.77 -9.65 1.49
N PHE A 280 -15.08 -10.13 2.53
CA PHE A 280 -15.13 -11.53 2.94
C PHE A 280 -15.53 -11.74 4.40
N VAL A 281 -15.40 -10.73 5.26
CA VAL A 281 -15.65 -10.86 6.70
C VAL A 281 -16.95 -10.19 7.12
N PRO A 282 -17.68 -10.69 8.12
CA PRO A 282 -18.87 -10.04 8.63
C PRO A 282 -18.57 -8.71 9.34
N MET A 283 -19.56 -7.85 9.47
CA MET A 283 -19.41 -6.49 10.00
C MET A 283 -18.82 -6.43 11.42
N TRP A 284 -19.22 -7.35 12.30
CA TRP A 284 -18.66 -7.44 13.67
C TRP A 284 -17.16 -7.79 13.65
N ALA A 285 -16.72 -8.61 12.69
CA ALA A 285 -15.32 -8.95 12.53
C ALA A 285 -14.48 -7.75 12.06
N ALA A 286 -15.03 -6.87 11.22
CA ALA A 286 -14.37 -5.62 10.85
C ALA A 286 -14.06 -4.73 12.06
N VAL A 287 -14.94 -4.69 13.07
CA VAL A 287 -14.67 -4.02 14.35
C VAL A 287 -13.45 -4.65 15.06
N ILE A 288 -13.41 -5.98 15.15
CA ILE A 288 -12.31 -6.71 15.82
C ILE A 288 -10.99 -6.50 15.04
N ILE A 289 -11.03 -6.58 13.71
CA ILE A 289 -9.86 -6.33 12.87
C ILE A 289 -9.29 -4.93 13.15
N GLY A 290 -10.13 -3.90 13.13
CA GLY A 290 -9.70 -2.53 13.43
C GLY A 290 -9.14 -2.39 14.85
N LEU A 291 -9.88 -2.86 15.86
CA LEU A 291 -9.47 -2.78 17.27
C LEU A 291 -8.11 -3.48 17.53
N THR A 292 -7.80 -4.55 16.83
CA THR A 292 -6.59 -5.35 17.05
C THR A 292 -5.42 -4.94 16.17
N THR A 293 -5.66 -4.46 14.94
CA THR A 293 -4.58 -4.02 14.04
C THR A 293 -3.81 -2.82 14.62
N SER A 294 -4.52 -1.86 15.22
CA SER A 294 -3.88 -0.70 15.84
C SER A 294 -2.86 -1.04 16.92
N PRO A 295 -3.18 -1.83 17.97
CA PRO A 295 -2.19 -2.21 18.97
C PRO A 295 -0.99 -2.97 18.39
N VAL A 296 -1.21 -3.84 17.40
CA VAL A 296 -0.14 -4.61 16.75
C VAL A 296 0.83 -3.66 16.03
N CYS A 297 0.31 -2.72 15.22
CA CYS A 297 1.13 -1.70 14.56
C CYS A 297 1.79 -0.76 15.59
N TYR A 298 1.06 -0.35 16.63
CA TYR A 298 1.58 0.51 17.70
C TYR A 298 2.77 -0.12 18.43
N ILE A 299 2.70 -1.41 18.73
CA ILE A 299 3.79 -2.18 19.37
C ILE A 299 4.99 -2.24 18.42
N MET A 300 4.78 -2.49 17.11
CA MET A 300 5.86 -2.52 16.14
C MET A 300 6.57 -1.17 16.06
N ILE A 301 5.83 -0.07 15.96
CA ILE A 301 6.39 1.30 15.92
C ILE A 301 7.12 1.65 17.21
N SER A 302 6.50 1.37 18.35
CA SER A 302 6.99 1.84 19.65
C SER A 302 8.14 1.03 20.21
N TYR A 303 8.16 -0.27 19.95
CA TYR A 303 9.10 -1.23 20.53
C TYR A 303 9.82 -2.05 19.47
N GLY A 304 9.13 -2.51 18.43
CA GLY A 304 9.70 -3.40 17.41
C GLY A 304 10.87 -2.77 16.68
N LYS A 305 10.72 -1.55 16.16
CA LYS A 305 11.80 -0.84 15.45
C LYS A 305 13.08 -0.74 16.30
N LYS A 306 12.92 -0.39 17.56
CA LYS A 306 14.06 -0.28 18.49
C LYS A 306 14.67 -1.65 18.83
N LYS A 307 13.82 -2.65 19.11
CA LYS A 307 14.25 -4.01 19.47
C LYS A 307 15.00 -4.70 18.34
N PHE A 308 14.52 -4.56 17.11
CA PHE A 308 15.13 -5.17 15.91
C PHE A 308 16.16 -4.28 15.24
N GLY A 309 16.31 -3.03 15.67
CA GLY A 309 17.38 -2.15 15.27
C GLY A 309 17.28 -1.57 13.87
N PHE A 310 16.09 -1.40 13.30
CA PHE A 310 15.89 -0.80 11.98
C PHE A 310 15.22 0.59 12.06
N ASP A 311 15.54 1.45 11.06
CA ASP A 311 15.01 2.81 10.94
C ASP A 311 14.00 2.91 9.80
N ASP A 312 12.77 2.47 10.06
CA ASP A 312 11.61 2.71 9.20
C ASP A 312 11.11 4.15 9.44
N ALA A 313 11.49 5.06 8.54
CA ALA A 313 11.43 6.50 8.80
C ALA A 313 10.01 7.03 9.05
N LEU A 314 9.02 6.56 8.27
CA LEU A 314 7.62 6.97 8.35
C LEU A 314 6.67 5.79 8.60
N ASP A 315 7.19 4.75 9.25
CA ASP A 315 6.41 3.58 9.70
C ASP A 315 5.74 2.77 8.57
N ALA A 316 6.35 2.76 7.37
CA ALA A 316 5.81 2.06 6.21
C ALA A 316 5.67 0.54 6.44
N PHE A 317 6.75 -0.14 6.89
CA PHE A 317 6.66 -1.54 7.29
C PHE A 317 5.76 -1.73 8.50
N SER A 318 5.92 -0.85 9.50
CA SER A 318 5.22 -0.99 10.76
C SER A 318 3.69 -0.88 10.61
N CYS A 319 3.20 -0.11 9.63
CA CYS A 319 1.77 -0.02 9.31
C CYS A 319 1.37 -1.03 8.23
N HIS A 320 2.01 -0.99 7.04
CA HIS A 320 1.56 -1.78 5.89
C HIS A 320 2.01 -3.24 5.98
N GLY A 321 3.28 -3.52 6.29
CA GLY A 321 3.76 -4.90 6.44
C GLY A 321 3.11 -5.61 7.62
N THR A 322 3.21 -5.01 8.81
CA THR A 322 2.65 -5.60 10.03
C THR A 322 1.12 -5.63 10.00
N GLY A 323 0.48 -4.53 9.60
CA GLY A 323 -0.98 -4.44 9.50
C GLY A 323 -1.56 -5.34 8.42
N GLY A 324 -0.89 -5.48 7.27
CA GLY A 324 -1.29 -6.37 6.18
C GLY A 324 -1.19 -7.85 6.57
N ILE A 325 -0.08 -8.27 7.21
CA ILE A 325 0.08 -9.64 7.74
C ILE A 325 -1.01 -9.93 8.77
N TRP A 326 -1.24 -9.02 9.71
CA TRP A 326 -2.28 -9.21 10.73
C TRP A 326 -3.67 -9.29 10.12
N GLY A 327 -4.02 -8.37 9.20
CA GLY A 327 -5.30 -8.35 8.50
C GLY A 327 -5.52 -9.59 7.63
N GLY A 328 -4.50 -10.04 6.89
CA GLY A 328 -4.54 -11.26 6.10
C GLY A 328 -4.81 -12.51 6.95
N LEU A 329 -4.12 -12.67 8.09
CA LEU A 329 -4.38 -13.76 9.04
C LEU A 329 -5.82 -13.68 9.60
N LEU A 330 -6.29 -12.48 9.98
CA LEU A 330 -7.65 -12.29 10.48
C LEU A 330 -8.71 -12.50 9.39
N THR A 331 -8.39 -12.28 8.12
CA THR A 331 -9.26 -12.69 7.00
C THR A 331 -9.45 -14.20 7.02
N GLY A 332 -8.40 -14.98 7.17
CA GLY A 332 -8.50 -16.45 7.33
C GLY A 332 -9.20 -16.91 8.61
N VAL A 333 -9.26 -16.08 9.64
CA VAL A 333 -10.03 -16.35 10.86
C VAL A 333 -11.52 -16.09 10.65
N PHE A 334 -11.90 -14.97 10.00
CA PHE A 334 -13.26 -14.45 10.00
C PHE A 334 -13.98 -14.56 8.66
N SER A 335 -13.35 -15.01 7.57
CA SER A 335 -14.01 -15.16 6.27
C SER A 335 -15.27 -16.00 6.35
N CYS A 336 -16.28 -15.63 5.56
CA CYS A 336 -17.62 -16.20 5.62
C CYS A 336 -18.25 -16.32 4.24
N THR A 337 -18.62 -17.52 3.84
CA THR A 337 -19.29 -17.82 2.57
C THR A 337 -20.66 -17.12 2.43
N ALA A 338 -21.30 -16.77 3.55
CA ALA A 338 -22.56 -16.02 3.54
C ALA A 338 -22.38 -14.55 3.15
N ILE A 339 -21.18 -13.99 3.28
CA ILE A 339 -20.83 -12.63 2.82
C ILE A 339 -20.41 -12.67 1.34
N ASN A 340 -19.53 -13.59 1.02
CA ASN A 340 -19.03 -13.76 -0.34
C ASN A 340 -18.84 -15.25 -0.64
N SER A 341 -19.61 -15.77 -1.57
CA SER A 341 -19.60 -17.21 -1.92
C SER A 341 -18.29 -17.68 -2.57
N SER A 342 -17.43 -16.75 -3.04
CA SER A 342 -16.10 -17.10 -3.55
C SER A 342 -15.06 -17.36 -2.44
N ALA A 343 -15.40 -17.06 -1.17
CA ALA A 343 -14.57 -17.34 -0.02
C ALA A 343 -14.80 -18.74 0.54
N GLY A 344 -13.76 -19.29 1.23
CA GLY A 344 -13.97 -20.36 2.20
C GLY A 344 -14.36 -19.79 3.57
N ASN A 345 -14.98 -20.59 4.43
CA ASN A 345 -15.21 -20.20 5.81
C ASN A 345 -13.90 -20.23 6.61
N GLY A 346 -13.76 -19.29 7.54
CA GLY A 346 -12.59 -19.17 8.40
C GLY A 346 -12.67 -19.99 9.70
N LEU A 347 -11.64 -19.84 10.53
CA LEU A 347 -11.48 -20.58 11.79
C LEU A 347 -12.68 -20.44 12.73
N VAL A 348 -13.33 -19.27 12.77
CA VAL A 348 -14.51 -19.04 13.65
C VAL A 348 -15.68 -19.94 13.28
N TYR A 349 -15.72 -20.41 12.04
CA TYR A 349 -16.75 -21.33 11.53
C TYR A 349 -16.30 -22.79 11.55
N GLY A 350 -15.14 -23.09 12.17
CA GLY A 350 -14.60 -24.43 12.31
C GLY A 350 -13.82 -24.97 11.13
N GLU A 351 -13.50 -24.11 10.13
CA GLU A 351 -12.76 -24.49 8.92
C GLU A 351 -11.32 -23.97 8.96
N PHE A 352 -10.33 -24.87 8.85
CA PHE A 352 -8.91 -24.52 8.93
C PHE A 352 -8.27 -24.24 7.56
N ALA A 353 -8.89 -24.72 6.48
CA ALA A 353 -8.31 -24.66 5.13
C ALA A 353 -8.04 -23.21 4.69
N GLN A 354 -9.02 -22.31 4.90
CA GLN A 354 -8.88 -20.92 4.52
C GLN A 354 -7.78 -20.19 5.30
N PHE A 355 -7.65 -20.46 6.60
CA PHE A 355 -6.56 -19.91 7.40
C PHE A 355 -5.19 -20.42 6.92
N GLY A 356 -5.11 -21.71 6.56
CA GLY A 356 -3.90 -22.30 5.98
C GLY A 356 -3.52 -21.65 4.65
N ALA A 357 -4.50 -21.41 3.77
CA ALA A 357 -4.30 -20.71 2.49
C ALA A 357 -3.78 -19.27 2.71
N GLN A 358 -4.37 -18.53 3.64
CA GLN A 358 -3.91 -17.20 4.00
C GLN A 358 -2.47 -17.19 4.51
N ALA A 359 -2.14 -18.07 5.45
CA ALA A 359 -0.79 -18.17 6.00
C ALA A 359 0.24 -18.50 4.92
N ALA A 360 -0.10 -19.40 3.99
CA ALA A 360 0.75 -19.76 2.85
C ALA A 360 0.92 -18.58 1.88
N GLY A 361 -0.17 -17.89 1.51
CA GLY A 361 -0.15 -16.71 0.64
C GLY A 361 0.73 -15.60 1.22
N ILE A 362 0.54 -15.25 2.47
CA ILE A 362 1.36 -14.29 3.21
C ILE A 362 2.84 -14.70 3.19
N GLY A 363 3.14 -15.97 3.47
CA GLY A 363 4.51 -16.49 3.47
C GLY A 363 5.19 -16.35 2.11
N ILE A 364 4.50 -16.71 1.03
CA ILE A 364 5.01 -16.60 -0.35
C ILE A 364 5.20 -15.12 -0.70
N THR A 365 4.24 -14.26 -0.38
CA THR A 365 4.33 -12.80 -0.62
C THR A 365 5.54 -12.19 0.09
N ILE A 366 5.80 -12.57 1.36
CA ILE A 366 6.99 -12.12 2.09
C ILE A 366 8.26 -12.55 1.37
N VAL A 367 8.36 -13.80 0.92
CA VAL A 367 9.54 -14.31 0.19
C VAL A 367 9.77 -13.52 -1.11
N ILE A 368 8.71 -13.32 -1.90
CA ILE A 368 8.78 -12.55 -3.15
C ILE A 368 9.22 -11.10 -2.88
N ALA A 369 8.64 -10.46 -1.87
CA ALA A 369 8.99 -9.08 -1.52
C ALA A 369 10.44 -8.96 -1.05
N VAL A 370 10.93 -9.89 -0.22
CA VAL A 370 12.33 -9.91 0.25
C VAL A 370 13.29 -10.14 -0.92
N VAL A 371 13.12 -11.23 -1.65
CA VAL A 371 14.03 -11.62 -2.75
C VAL A 371 13.99 -10.57 -3.87
N GLY A 372 12.79 -10.16 -4.30
CA GLY A 372 12.62 -9.15 -5.34
C GLY A 372 13.23 -7.81 -4.94
N THR A 373 13.08 -7.38 -3.68
CA THR A 373 13.71 -6.13 -3.20
C THR A 373 15.23 -6.21 -3.19
N LEU A 374 15.81 -7.35 -2.80
CA LEU A 374 17.27 -7.55 -2.86
C LEU A 374 17.79 -7.46 -4.29
N ILE A 375 17.09 -8.08 -5.25
CA ILE A 375 17.43 -7.99 -6.68
C ILE A 375 17.32 -6.54 -7.17
N CYS A 376 16.20 -5.86 -6.88
CA CYS A 376 15.96 -4.46 -7.26
C CYS A 376 17.02 -3.52 -6.66
N TYR A 377 17.40 -3.74 -5.40
CA TYR A 377 18.47 -2.98 -4.76
C TYR A 377 19.82 -3.19 -5.47
N GLY A 378 20.17 -4.44 -5.83
CA GLY A 378 21.38 -4.77 -6.59
C GLY A 378 21.42 -4.07 -7.95
N ILE A 379 20.33 -4.16 -8.73
CA ILE A 379 20.17 -3.48 -10.02
C ILE A 379 20.29 -1.96 -9.86
N THR A 380 19.57 -1.40 -8.88
CA THR A 380 19.61 0.04 -8.59
C THR A 380 21.03 0.50 -8.27
N ARG A 381 21.74 -0.25 -7.43
CA ARG A 381 23.13 0.05 -7.07
C ARG A 381 24.07 0.00 -8.28
N LEU A 382 23.88 -0.98 -9.16
CA LEU A 382 24.66 -1.12 -10.40
C LEU A 382 24.44 0.09 -11.33
N LEU A 383 23.19 0.54 -11.49
CA LEU A 383 22.83 1.62 -12.44
C LEU A 383 23.07 3.03 -11.88
N THR A 384 22.92 3.22 -10.56
CA THR A 384 22.98 4.56 -9.93
C THR A 384 24.20 4.79 -9.04
N GLY A 385 24.98 3.74 -8.78
CA GLY A 385 26.11 3.78 -7.84
C GLY A 385 25.63 3.76 -6.38
N LYS A 386 26.15 4.67 -5.56
CA LYS A 386 25.76 4.78 -4.15
C LYS A 386 24.31 5.23 -4.02
N ILE A 387 23.46 4.38 -3.43
CA ILE A 387 22.01 4.59 -3.30
C ILE A 387 21.68 5.64 -2.23
N ARG A 388 22.40 5.59 -1.08
CA ARG A 388 22.24 6.54 0.01
C ARG A 388 22.91 7.86 -0.34
N VAL A 389 22.32 8.98 0.06
CA VAL A 389 22.92 10.31 -0.03
C VAL A 389 24.18 10.41 0.84
N ASP A 390 25.03 11.40 0.57
CA ASP A 390 26.18 11.67 1.42
C ASP A 390 25.74 12.35 2.72
N LEU A 391 26.58 12.22 3.76
CA LEU A 391 26.27 12.78 5.08
C LEU A 391 25.97 14.28 5.02
N ARG A 392 26.70 15.03 4.19
CA ARG A 392 26.46 16.45 3.98
C ARG A 392 25.02 16.75 3.51
N ASP A 393 24.55 15.99 2.52
CA ASP A 393 23.20 16.15 1.96
C ASP A 393 22.13 15.74 2.97
N GLU A 394 22.35 14.65 3.71
CA GLU A 394 21.44 14.19 4.78
C GLU A 394 21.31 15.25 5.90
N LEU A 395 22.43 15.90 6.27
CA LEU A 395 22.44 16.97 7.28
C LEU A 395 21.81 18.26 6.76
N MET A 396 22.09 18.65 5.53
CA MET A 396 21.54 19.85 4.88
C MET A 396 20.04 19.71 4.65
N GLY A 397 19.59 18.53 4.17
CA GLY A 397 18.22 18.23 3.77
C GLY A 397 18.09 17.96 2.29
N LEU A 398 17.17 17.05 1.94
CA LEU A 398 17.05 16.55 0.57
C LEU A 398 16.24 17.50 -0.35
N ASP A 399 15.48 18.44 0.22
CA ASP A 399 14.75 19.42 -0.58
C ASP A 399 15.73 20.26 -1.41
N VAL A 400 16.73 20.83 -0.75
CA VAL A 400 17.75 21.67 -1.41
C VAL A 400 18.75 20.80 -2.17
N SER A 401 19.26 19.72 -1.57
CA SER A 401 20.36 18.94 -2.17
C SER A 401 19.94 18.09 -3.38
N GLN A 402 18.67 17.67 -3.46
CA GLN A 402 18.17 16.82 -4.56
C GLN A 402 17.29 17.59 -5.57
N HIS A 403 16.63 18.68 -5.16
CA HIS A 403 15.64 19.39 -5.98
C HIS A 403 15.92 20.89 -6.13
N GLY A 404 16.79 21.48 -5.28
CA GLY A 404 17.05 22.93 -5.27
C GLY A 404 15.85 23.76 -4.79
N GLU A 405 14.91 23.12 -4.12
CA GLU A 405 13.65 23.73 -3.66
C GLU A 405 13.58 23.78 -2.13
N SER A 406 12.67 24.61 -1.62
CA SER A 406 12.28 24.66 -0.21
C SER A 406 10.78 24.65 -0.09
N ALA A 407 10.22 23.78 0.75
CA ALA A 407 8.77 23.72 1.00
C ALA A 407 8.21 25.03 1.59
N TYR A 408 9.04 25.73 2.36
CA TYR A 408 8.69 27.00 3.02
C TYR A 408 9.83 27.98 2.84
N PRO A 409 9.93 28.67 1.70
CA PRO A 409 10.93 29.71 1.48
C PRO A 409 10.80 30.80 2.54
N SER A 410 11.93 31.32 3.00
CA SER A 410 11.94 32.43 3.94
C SER A 410 11.40 33.67 3.23
N PHE A 411 10.30 34.22 3.74
CA PHE A 411 9.77 35.48 3.26
C PHE A 411 10.66 36.60 3.80
N ASN A 412 11.57 37.08 2.98
CA ASN A 412 12.48 38.18 3.36
C ASN A 412 11.88 39.56 3.07
N GLY A 413 10.60 39.66 2.73
CA GLY A 413 9.88 40.95 2.52
C GLY A 413 10.24 41.70 1.26
N LEU A 414 11.25 41.27 0.52
CA LEU A 414 11.76 41.93 -0.70
C LEU A 414 12.25 40.84 -1.65
N ASP A 415 11.32 40.14 -2.31
CA ASP A 415 11.67 39.41 -3.53
C ASP A 415 11.63 40.43 -4.66
N ASN A 416 12.80 40.93 -5.05
CA ASN A 416 12.98 41.74 -6.27
C ASN A 416 13.00 40.83 -7.47
#